data_e751dd1344d58565e14234ae90b4cbf2
#
_entry.id   e751dd1344d58565e14234ae90b4cbf2
#
_cell.length_a   1.000
_cell.length_b   1.000
_cell.length_c   1.000
_cell.angle_alpha   90.00
_cell.angle_beta   90.00
_cell.angle_gamma   90.00
#
_symmetry.space_group_name_H-M   'P 1'
#
loop_
_entity.id
_entity.type
_entity.pdbx_description
1 polymer ?
#
loop_
_entity_poly.entity_id
_entity_poly.type
_entity_poly.pdbx_seq_one_letter_code
_entity_poly.pdbx_strand_id
1 'polypeptide(L)'
;MSRILISAKTLRPWLAGASTAVVLVGCGGGSGDGEVPTQQTTPPVACTASPNAVVSSETYVPVRAAALFALQSTKPMPRRVASPRTLSLPALVETRSAQALPNGVRQIGVARSVAPTQTVKATTSVLQWQPADGGGTVAALRFQSAEARGIRLGLLVEALPAGATLRVYAQNSSAAAEVAGSTVLATLQRNQDAGETGSAAHTYWMPGVDSDEVTLEVLLPAGTAPADVRVAVPSLSHLVESVRADEGANLLKVGESGACQVDVTCSATYSAESNAVAKMVFVDAGRSYLCTGTLMNDATSSGTPYFLSANHCIASQTVASTLTTHWFYRASACNSNTLSPQARVLNGGATLLYASALTDTAFMRLNATPPAGVAYAGWSASLPTVGG
;
A
#
# COMPACT_ATOMS: atom_id res chain seq x y z
N MET A 1 -46.26 34.15 5.13
CA MET A 1 -45.93 35.44 5.78
C MET A 1 -45.30 35.13 7.13
N SER A 2 -43.99 35.28 7.25
CA SER A 2 -43.29 35.44 8.53
C SER A 2 -41.85 35.83 8.21
N ARG A 3 -41.52 37.04 8.64
CA ARG A 3 -40.22 37.69 8.43
C ARG A 3 -39.21 37.16 9.45
N ILE A 4 -38.02 36.88 9.00
CA ILE A 4 -36.86 36.62 9.86
C ILE A 4 -35.92 37.82 9.77
N LEU A 5 -35.68 38.42 10.93
CA LEU A 5 -34.78 39.56 11.15
C LEU A 5 -33.31 39.11 11.15
N ILE A 6 -32.49 39.80 10.37
CA ILE A 6 -31.04 39.69 10.37
C ILE A 6 -30.49 40.70 11.37
N SER A 7 -29.74 40.26 12.38
CA SER A 7 -29.00 41.12 13.30
C SER A 7 -27.50 41.12 12.92
N ALA A 8 -27.02 42.28 12.52
CA ALA A 8 -25.61 42.60 12.31
C ALA A 8 -24.94 42.95 13.64
N LYS A 9 -23.79 42.36 13.95
CA LYS A 9 -22.86 42.83 15.00
C LYS A 9 -21.47 43.04 14.44
N THR A 10 -21.19 44.28 14.30
CA THR A 10 -19.96 45.12 14.34
C THR A 10 -18.60 44.42 14.55
N LEU A 11 -17.73 44.71 13.58
CA LEU A 11 -16.26 44.63 13.65
C LEU A 11 -15.69 45.62 14.69
N ARG A 12 -14.65 45.21 15.38
CA ARG A 12 -13.66 46.09 16.00
C ARG A 12 -12.25 45.62 15.67
N PRO A 13 -11.33 46.52 15.28
CA PRO A 13 -9.93 46.17 15.00
C PRO A 13 -9.10 46.29 16.29
N TRP A 14 -8.09 45.42 16.44
CA TRP A 14 -7.05 45.60 17.48
C TRP A 14 -5.65 45.62 16.84
N LEU A 15 -4.93 46.58 17.36
CA LEU A 15 -3.66 47.16 16.98
C LEU A 15 -2.46 46.19 17.13
N ALA A 16 -1.47 46.47 16.33
CA ALA A 16 -0.12 45.96 16.37
C ALA A 16 0.59 46.25 17.72
N GLY A 17 1.30 45.26 18.23
CA GLY A 17 2.24 45.39 19.33
C GLY A 17 3.58 44.81 18.94
N ALA A 18 4.56 45.67 18.72
CA ALA A 18 5.96 45.32 18.58
C ALA A 18 6.52 44.93 19.96
N SER A 19 7.23 43.83 20.06
CA SER A 19 8.00 43.46 21.26
C SER A 19 9.45 43.21 20.90
N THR A 20 10.27 44.04 21.47
CA THR A 20 11.71 44.11 21.49
C THR A 20 12.37 42.89 22.16
N ALA A 21 13.41 42.39 21.53
CA ALA A 21 14.32 41.39 22.09
C ALA A 21 15.17 42.01 23.21
N VAL A 22 15.22 41.35 24.35
CA VAL A 22 16.20 41.65 25.42
C VAL A 22 17.21 40.50 25.43
N VAL A 23 18.46 40.81 25.12
CA VAL A 23 19.63 39.94 25.29
C VAL A 23 20.11 40.11 26.74
N LEU A 24 20.12 39.03 27.50
CA LEU A 24 20.80 38.93 28.81
C LEU A 24 22.06 38.12 28.64
N VAL A 25 23.19 38.76 28.74
CA VAL A 25 24.51 38.16 28.91
C VAL A 25 24.69 37.94 30.41
N GLY A 26 24.90 36.70 30.83
CA GLY A 26 25.26 36.30 32.18
C GLY A 26 26.60 35.56 32.15
N CYS A 27 27.66 36.20 32.64
CA CYS A 27 28.91 35.54 32.96
C CYS A 27 28.83 34.89 34.34
N GLY A 28 29.25 33.65 34.46
CA GLY A 28 29.47 32.97 35.72
C GLY A 28 30.32 31.74 35.50
N GLY A 29 31.59 31.78 35.94
CA GLY A 29 32.56 30.72 35.78
C GLY A 29 32.35 29.56 36.77
N GLY A 30 32.84 28.37 36.38
CA GLY A 30 32.92 27.17 37.23
C GLY A 30 33.60 26.06 36.44
N SER A 31 34.82 25.75 36.81
CA SER A 31 35.67 24.69 36.27
C SER A 31 35.06 23.30 36.55
N GLY A 32 35.08 22.44 35.52
CA GLY A 32 34.75 21.02 35.65
C GLY A 32 35.03 20.31 34.33
N ASP A 33 36.18 19.65 34.26
CA ASP A 33 36.61 18.83 33.14
C ASP A 33 35.68 17.64 32.98
N GLY A 34 34.89 17.64 31.91
CA GLY A 34 34.08 16.53 31.44
C GLY A 34 34.02 16.57 29.93
N GLU A 35 34.85 15.77 29.31
CA GLU A 35 34.94 15.61 27.88
C GLU A 35 33.62 15.03 27.34
N VAL A 36 32.76 15.87 26.79
CA VAL A 36 31.55 15.48 26.04
C VAL A 36 31.99 15.15 24.61
N PRO A 37 31.72 13.93 24.10
CA PRO A 37 32.02 13.63 22.72
C PRO A 37 31.17 14.54 21.81
N THR A 38 31.83 15.44 21.11
CA THR A 38 31.22 16.22 20.03
C THR A 38 30.79 15.26 18.93
N GLN A 39 29.48 14.98 18.85
CA GLN A 39 28.89 14.44 17.62
C GLN A 39 29.18 15.46 16.50
N GLN A 40 30.11 15.10 15.61
CA GLN A 40 30.23 15.76 14.33
C GLN A 40 28.91 15.53 13.56
N THR A 41 28.03 16.51 13.60
CA THR A 41 26.95 16.62 12.62
C THR A 41 27.61 16.95 11.29
N THR A 42 27.86 15.92 10.47
CA THR A 42 28.13 16.14 9.06
C THR A 42 26.96 16.93 8.49
N PRO A 43 27.19 18.10 7.89
CA PRO A 43 26.10 18.84 7.24
C PRO A 43 25.48 17.92 6.19
N PRO A 44 24.14 17.98 5.97
CA PRO A 44 23.51 17.21 4.93
C PRO A 44 24.22 17.53 3.62
N VAL A 45 24.70 16.49 2.93
CA VAL A 45 25.27 16.61 1.59
C VAL A 45 24.19 17.27 0.74
N ALA A 46 24.41 18.52 0.37
CA ALA A 46 23.53 19.21 -0.55
C ALA A 46 23.58 18.44 -1.87
N CYS A 47 22.50 17.76 -2.20
CA CYS A 47 22.34 17.18 -3.52
C CYS A 47 22.27 18.34 -4.52
N THR A 48 23.41 18.75 -5.07
CA THR A 48 23.47 19.62 -6.21
C THR A 48 23.07 18.82 -7.44
N ALA A 49 21.74 18.67 -7.63
CA ALA A 49 21.24 18.18 -8.89
C ALA A 49 21.70 19.16 -9.99
N SER A 50 22.39 18.65 -11.01
CA SER A 50 22.67 19.47 -12.20
C SER A 50 21.32 19.95 -12.77
N PRO A 51 21.10 21.27 -12.95
CA PRO A 51 19.82 21.79 -13.41
C PRO A 51 19.42 21.29 -14.81
N ASN A 52 20.31 20.62 -15.52
CA ASN A 52 20.09 20.07 -16.85
C ASN A 52 20.31 18.54 -16.90
N ALA A 53 20.18 17.85 -15.78
CA ALA A 53 20.33 16.40 -15.76
C ALA A 53 19.24 15.73 -16.62
N VAL A 54 19.68 14.85 -17.53
CA VAL A 54 18.82 14.00 -18.36
C VAL A 54 19.17 12.54 -18.09
N VAL A 55 18.20 11.73 -17.77
CA VAL A 55 18.34 10.29 -17.55
C VAL A 55 17.47 9.56 -18.58
N SER A 56 18.06 8.61 -19.30
CA SER A 56 17.36 7.82 -20.31
C SER A 56 16.50 6.72 -19.69
N SER A 57 15.45 6.32 -20.40
CA SER A 57 14.68 5.12 -20.06
C SER A 57 15.52 3.86 -20.28
N GLU A 58 15.33 2.86 -19.41
CA GLU A 58 16.05 1.59 -19.48
C GLU A 58 15.10 0.42 -19.20
N THR A 59 15.26 -0.65 -20.00
CA THR A 59 14.51 -1.90 -19.75
C THR A 59 15.24 -2.73 -18.72
N TYR A 60 14.53 -3.13 -17.66
CA TYR A 60 15.08 -3.94 -16.60
C TYR A 60 15.28 -5.39 -17.05
N VAL A 61 16.53 -5.81 -17.14
CA VAL A 61 16.91 -7.21 -17.34
C VAL A 61 17.52 -7.68 -16.02
N PRO A 62 16.86 -8.55 -15.25
CA PRO A 62 17.42 -9.04 -14.00
C PRO A 62 18.70 -9.82 -14.28
N VAL A 63 19.81 -9.41 -13.67
CA VAL A 63 21.16 -10.03 -13.79
C VAL A 63 21.20 -11.46 -13.19
N ARG A 64 20.29 -11.78 -12.34
CA ARG A 64 19.85 -13.12 -11.92
C ARG A 64 18.35 -13.11 -11.98
N ALA A 65 17.73 -14.27 -12.32
CA ALA A 65 16.37 -14.52 -11.88
C ALA A 65 16.39 -14.38 -10.36
N ALA A 66 16.29 -13.14 -9.86
CA ALA A 66 15.92 -12.87 -8.49
C ALA A 66 14.72 -13.76 -8.33
N ALA A 67 14.83 -14.75 -7.46
CA ALA A 67 13.77 -15.70 -7.20
C ALA A 67 12.55 -14.83 -7.15
N LEU A 68 11.71 -14.97 -8.15
CA LEU A 68 10.50 -14.21 -8.33
C LEU A 68 9.91 -14.18 -6.94
N PHE A 69 10.11 -13.10 -6.20
CA PHE A 69 9.44 -12.91 -4.93
C PHE A 69 8.01 -13.01 -5.33
N ALA A 70 7.53 -14.19 -5.08
CA ALA A 70 6.42 -14.77 -5.73
C ALA A 70 5.37 -13.70 -5.81
N LEU A 71 5.19 -13.22 -7.02
CA LEU A 71 3.91 -12.85 -7.52
C LEU A 71 2.97 -13.84 -6.91
N GLN A 72 2.41 -13.52 -5.77
CA GLN A 72 1.75 -14.49 -4.95
C GLN A 72 2.38 -15.88 -5.13
N SER A 73 3.17 -16.31 -4.19
CA SER A 73 3.48 -17.72 -4.09
C SER A 73 2.15 -18.44 -3.98
N THR A 74 1.53 -18.69 -5.12
CA THR A 74 0.46 -19.65 -5.23
C THR A 74 1.11 -21.00 -5.11
N LYS A 75 1.65 -21.31 -3.92
CA LYS A 75 2.04 -22.65 -3.60
C LYS A 75 0.76 -23.47 -3.55
N PRO A 76 0.77 -24.72 -4.11
CA PRO A 76 -0.29 -25.67 -3.82
C PRO A 76 -0.47 -25.65 -2.30
N MET A 77 -1.69 -25.40 -1.85
CA MET A 77 -1.98 -25.26 -0.44
C MET A 77 -1.55 -26.53 0.29
N PRO A 78 -0.64 -26.45 1.27
CA PRO A 78 -0.53 -27.51 2.25
C PRO A 78 -1.88 -27.62 2.96
N ARG A 79 -2.15 -28.77 3.55
CA ARG A 79 -3.43 -29.11 4.19
C ARG A 79 -4.12 -27.91 4.81
N ARG A 80 -5.35 -27.60 4.36
CA ARG A 80 -6.19 -26.54 4.88
C ARG A 80 -6.63 -26.88 6.30
N VAL A 81 -6.81 -25.87 7.15
CA VAL A 81 -7.54 -26.05 8.40
C VAL A 81 -8.96 -26.51 8.05
N ALA A 82 -9.35 -27.68 8.49
CA ALA A 82 -10.51 -28.41 7.98
C ALA A 82 -11.82 -27.64 8.15
N SER A 83 -11.98 -26.77 9.14
CA SER A 83 -13.20 -26.02 9.39
C SER A 83 -12.90 -24.73 10.15
N PRO A 84 -12.40 -23.67 9.49
CA PRO A 84 -12.17 -22.41 10.15
C PRO A 84 -13.51 -21.80 10.64
N ARG A 85 -13.49 -21.18 11.82
CA ARG A 85 -14.67 -20.43 12.31
C ARG A 85 -15.00 -19.32 11.34
N THR A 86 -16.26 -19.28 10.89
CA THR A 86 -16.74 -18.25 9.97
C THR A 86 -17.33 -17.06 10.74
N LEU A 87 -16.92 -15.87 10.35
CA LEU A 87 -17.42 -14.58 10.83
C LEU A 87 -18.10 -13.87 9.66
N SER A 88 -19.43 -13.92 9.62
CA SER A 88 -20.22 -13.28 8.57
C SER A 88 -20.57 -11.86 8.98
N LEU A 89 -20.31 -10.91 8.08
CA LEU A 89 -20.72 -9.52 8.27
C LEU A 89 -22.16 -9.34 7.75
N PRO A 90 -22.96 -8.46 8.37
CA PRO A 90 -24.29 -8.10 7.85
C PRO A 90 -24.19 -7.64 6.39
N ALA A 91 -25.27 -7.75 5.62
CA ALA A 91 -25.30 -7.19 4.26
C ALA A 91 -24.99 -5.69 4.27
N LEU A 92 -24.39 -5.18 3.20
CA LEU A 92 -24.27 -3.72 3.02
C LEU A 92 -25.66 -3.15 2.75
N VAL A 93 -26.01 -2.08 3.48
CA VAL A 93 -27.32 -1.39 3.32
C VAL A 93 -27.42 -0.66 1.98
N GLU A 94 -26.28 -0.32 1.38
CA GLU A 94 -26.18 0.29 0.06
C GLU A 94 -25.11 -0.44 -0.76
N THR A 95 -25.49 -0.94 -1.92
CA THR A 95 -24.54 -1.44 -2.94
C THR A 95 -23.79 -0.23 -3.52
N ARG A 96 -22.65 0.09 -2.93
CA ARG A 96 -21.80 1.18 -3.47
C ARG A 96 -21.06 0.64 -4.70
N SER A 97 -21.36 1.22 -5.85
CA SER A 97 -20.49 1.11 -7.02
C SER A 97 -19.19 1.86 -6.77
N ALA A 98 -18.14 1.50 -7.50
CA ALA A 98 -16.89 2.27 -7.49
C ALA A 98 -17.17 3.73 -7.86
N GLN A 99 -16.63 4.66 -7.08
CA GLN A 99 -16.85 6.09 -7.25
C GLN A 99 -15.54 6.78 -7.58
N ALA A 100 -15.54 7.63 -8.59
CA ALA A 100 -14.50 8.62 -8.76
C ALA A 100 -14.71 9.74 -7.74
N LEU A 101 -13.68 10.03 -6.96
CA LEU A 101 -13.66 11.16 -6.03
C LEU A 101 -13.38 12.47 -6.80
N PRO A 102 -13.70 13.64 -6.23
CA PRO A 102 -13.43 14.93 -6.88
C PRO A 102 -11.96 15.15 -7.27
N ASN A 103 -11.02 14.53 -6.55
CA ASN A 103 -9.58 14.57 -6.82
C ASN A 103 -9.12 13.55 -7.89
N GLY A 104 -10.02 12.87 -8.57
CA GLY A 104 -9.71 11.88 -9.60
C GLY A 104 -9.39 10.48 -9.08
N VAL A 105 -9.25 10.28 -7.77
CA VAL A 105 -9.03 8.96 -7.18
C VAL A 105 -10.29 8.11 -7.30
N ARG A 106 -10.14 6.87 -7.72
CA ARG A 106 -11.27 5.92 -7.79
C ARG A 106 -11.30 5.04 -6.55
N GLN A 107 -12.35 5.17 -5.75
CA GLN A 107 -12.61 4.27 -4.63
C GLN A 107 -13.24 2.98 -5.13
N ILE A 108 -12.62 1.84 -4.81
CA ILE A 108 -13.07 0.49 -5.20
C ILE A 108 -13.39 -0.39 -4.00
N GLY A 109 -13.19 0.10 -2.79
CA GLY A 109 -13.47 -0.68 -1.58
C GLY A 109 -14.02 0.19 -0.46
N VAL A 110 -14.88 -0.43 0.36
CA VAL A 110 -15.54 0.19 1.51
C VAL A 110 -15.00 -0.43 2.80
N ALA A 111 -14.64 0.41 3.77
CA ALA A 111 -14.22 -0.05 5.09
C ALA A 111 -15.39 -0.71 5.83
N ARG A 112 -15.17 -1.89 6.40
CA ARG A 112 -16.14 -2.59 7.24
C ARG A 112 -15.51 -3.02 8.55
N SER A 113 -16.15 -2.67 9.66
CA SER A 113 -15.73 -3.13 10.99
C SER A 113 -16.09 -4.60 11.19
N VAL A 114 -15.22 -5.32 11.90
CA VAL A 114 -15.42 -6.74 12.23
C VAL A 114 -15.48 -6.89 13.76
N ALA A 115 -16.66 -6.71 14.32
CA ALA A 115 -16.88 -6.69 15.77
C ALA A 115 -16.31 -7.92 16.52
N PRO A 116 -16.42 -9.18 16.03
CA PRO A 116 -15.89 -10.35 16.74
C PRO A 116 -14.36 -10.38 16.85
N THR A 117 -13.62 -9.62 16.03
CA THR A 117 -12.17 -9.56 16.03
C THR A 117 -11.64 -8.14 16.16
N GLN A 118 -12.42 -7.24 16.75
CA GLN A 118 -12.09 -5.83 16.88
C GLN A 118 -10.88 -5.56 17.80
N THR A 119 -10.63 -6.44 18.76
CA THR A 119 -9.51 -6.33 19.70
C THR A 119 -8.70 -7.63 19.72
N VAL A 120 -7.45 -7.53 20.16
CA VAL A 120 -6.60 -8.71 20.35
C VAL A 120 -7.26 -9.73 21.29
N LYS A 121 -7.84 -9.28 22.41
CA LYS A 121 -8.54 -10.17 23.36
C LYS A 121 -9.69 -10.91 22.68
N ALA A 122 -10.52 -10.21 21.90
CA ALA A 122 -11.64 -10.79 21.19
C ALA A 122 -11.17 -11.80 20.12
N THR A 123 -10.13 -11.45 19.35
CA THR A 123 -9.54 -12.33 18.34
C THR A 123 -8.97 -13.60 18.98
N THR A 124 -8.19 -13.47 20.04
CA THR A 124 -7.62 -14.62 20.77
C THR A 124 -8.70 -15.57 21.25
N SER A 125 -9.86 -15.08 21.68
CA SER A 125 -10.97 -15.93 22.17
C SER A 125 -11.66 -16.73 21.05
N VAL A 126 -11.51 -16.33 19.80
CA VAL A 126 -12.12 -17.02 18.64
C VAL A 126 -11.12 -17.84 17.82
N LEU A 127 -9.82 -17.62 18.00
CA LEU A 127 -8.77 -18.42 17.38
C LEU A 127 -8.73 -19.82 18.04
N GLN A 128 -8.83 -20.86 17.21
CA GLN A 128 -8.69 -22.24 17.65
C GLN A 128 -7.43 -22.84 17.06
N TRP A 129 -6.46 -23.10 17.92
CA TRP A 129 -5.17 -23.66 17.54
C TRP A 129 -5.23 -25.18 17.44
N GLN A 130 -4.63 -25.71 16.40
CA GLN A 130 -4.55 -27.14 16.10
C GLN A 130 -3.10 -27.48 15.75
N PRO A 131 -2.67 -28.74 15.98
CA PRO A 131 -1.38 -29.21 15.45
C PRO A 131 -1.33 -29.03 13.93
N ALA A 132 -0.20 -28.56 13.43
CA ALA A 132 0.08 -28.44 11.99
C ALA A 132 0.95 -29.62 11.53
N ASP A 133 0.85 -29.97 10.23
CA ASP A 133 1.75 -30.91 9.61
C ASP A 133 3.18 -30.37 9.68
N GLY A 134 4.15 -31.18 10.09
CA GLY A 134 5.55 -30.76 10.25
C GLY A 134 5.92 -30.19 11.62
N GLY A 135 5.01 -30.26 12.62
CA GLY A 135 5.37 -30.01 14.03
C GLY A 135 5.28 -28.53 14.42
N GLY A 136 4.19 -27.92 14.22
CA GLY A 136 3.86 -26.58 14.71
C GLY A 136 2.39 -26.50 15.06
N THR A 137 1.84 -25.30 15.12
CA THR A 137 0.41 -25.07 15.35
C THR A 137 -0.15 -24.13 14.29
N VAL A 138 -1.43 -24.30 13.98
CA VAL A 138 -2.15 -23.48 13.00
C VAL A 138 -3.51 -23.08 13.55
N ALA A 139 -3.91 -21.83 13.29
CA ALA A 139 -5.26 -21.36 13.56
C ALA A 139 -5.79 -20.60 12.32
N ALA A 140 -7.10 -20.65 12.11
CA ALA A 140 -7.70 -19.96 10.99
C ALA A 140 -9.06 -19.35 11.35
N LEU A 141 -9.33 -18.19 10.73
CA LEU A 141 -10.63 -17.50 10.76
C LEU A 141 -11.07 -17.22 9.33
N ARG A 142 -12.33 -17.46 9.03
CA ARG A 142 -12.96 -17.09 7.78
C ARG A 142 -13.82 -15.85 7.97
N PHE A 143 -13.62 -14.86 7.11
CA PHE A 143 -14.41 -13.64 7.06
C PHE A 143 -15.27 -13.68 5.80
N GLN A 144 -16.56 -13.45 5.97
CA GLN A 144 -17.50 -13.41 4.86
C GLN A 144 -18.16 -12.05 4.80
N SER A 145 -18.16 -11.45 3.62
CA SER A 145 -18.78 -10.16 3.33
C SER A 145 -19.57 -10.30 2.03
N ALA A 146 -20.86 -10.64 2.16
CA ALA A 146 -21.72 -10.93 1.01
C ALA A 146 -21.63 -9.85 -0.06
N GLU A 147 -21.68 -10.24 -1.34
CA GLU A 147 -21.58 -9.40 -2.53
C GLU A 147 -20.21 -8.73 -2.74
N ALA A 148 -19.21 -8.97 -1.90
CA ALA A 148 -17.87 -8.50 -2.18
C ALA A 148 -17.31 -9.14 -3.46
N ARG A 149 -16.68 -8.32 -4.29
CA ARG A 149 -15.88 -8.80 -5.43
C ARG A 149 -14.47 -9.17 -5.00
N GLY A 150 -14.11 -8.77 -3.79
CA GLY A 150 -12.86 -9.13 -3.13
C GLY A 150 -12.85 -8.61 -1.70
N ILE A 151 -11.96 -9.17 -0.90
CA ILE A 151 -11.77 -8.78 0.50
C ILE A 151 -10.29 -8.57 0.76
N ARG A 152 -9.96 -7.49 1.47
CA ARG A 152 -8.63 -7.24 1.99
C ARG A 152 -8.70 -7.04 3.50
N LEU A 153 -7.95 -7.82 4.27
CA LEU A 153 -7.98 -7.78 5.75
C LEU A 153 -6.95 -6.80 6.29
N GLY A 154 -7.35 -5.96 7.24
CA GLY A 154 -6.45 -5.15 8.06
C GLY A 154 -6.09 -5.90 9.34
N LEU A 155 -4.85 -6.35 9.45
CA LEU A 155 -4.32 -7.09 10.58
C LEU A 155 -3.60 -6.12 11.53
N LEU A 156 -4.23 -5.80 12.64
CA LEU A 156 -3.61 -5.07 13.73
C LEU A 156 -2.70 -6.02 14.52
N VAL A 157 -1.46 -5.65 14.70
CA VAL A 157 -0.44 -6.50 15.33
C VAL A 157 0.12 -5.83 16.57
N GLU A 158 -0.08 -6.44 17.74
CA GLU A 158 0.61 -6.09 18.98
C GLU A 158 1.87 -6.95 19.20
N ALA A 159 1.80 -8.23 18.82
CA ALA A 159 2.93 -9.16 18.80
C ALA A 159 2.70 -10.24 17.73
N LEU A 160 3.76 -10.58 17.02
CA LEU A 160 3.78 -11.66 16.03
C LEU A 160 5.19 -12.26 15.97
N PRO A 161 5.35 -13.58 16.12
CA PRO A 161 6.65 -14.22 15.91
C PRO A 161 7.16 -14.01 14.49
N ALA A 162 8.42 -13.63 14.31
CA ALA A 162 9.02 -13.42 12.99
C ALA A 162 8.99 -14.68 12.12
N GLY A 163 9.02 -15.87 12.74
CA GLY A 163 8.90 -17.17 12.06
C GLY A 163 7.47 -17.60 11.73
N ALA A 164 6.46 -16.81 12.11
CA ALA A 164 5.08 -17.11 11.73
C ALA A 164 4.89 -16.99 10.22
N THR A 165 3.98 -17.77 9.65
CA THR A 165 3.52 -17.64 8.27
C THR A 165 2.03 -17.29 8.28
N LEU A 166 1.67 -16.22 7.62
CA LEU A 166 0.29 -15.81 7.42
C LEU A 166 -0.14 -16.20 6.01
N ARG A 167 -1.34 -16.76 5.88
CA ARG A 167 -1.93 -17.09 4.57
C ARG A 167 -3.30 -16.48 4.45
N VAL A 168 -3.62 -15.98 3.26
CA VAL A 168 -4.99 -15.57 2.91
C VAL A 168 -5.42 -16.25 1.62
N TYR A 169 -6.62 -16.80 1.63
CA TYR A 169 -7.17 -17.54 0.49
C TYR A 169 -8.69 -17.64 0.55
N ALA A 170 -9.33 -17.86 -0.61
CA ALA A 170 -10.72 -18.27 -0.71
C ALA A 170 -10.83 -19.79 -0.59
N GLN A 171 -11.91 -20.31 -0.03
CA GLN A 171 -12.09 -21.76 0.20
C GLN A 171 -12.16 -22.57 -1.09
N ASN A 172 -12.66 -21.99 -2.16
CA ASN A 172 -12.73 -22.60 -3.49
C ASN A 172 -11.46 -22.39 -4.32
N SER A 173 -10.46 -21.65 -3.82
CA SER A 173 -9.20 -21.43 -4.52
C SER A 173 -8.18 -22.52 -4.23
N SER A 174 -7.42 -22.92 -5.23
CA SER A 174 -6.22 -23.78 -5.08
C SER A 174 -4.98 -22.99 -4.67
N ALA A 175 -5.08 -21.65 -4.60
CA ALA A 175 -3.98 -20.73 -4.39
C ALA A 175 -4.17 -19.93 -3.09
N ALA A 176 -3.05 -19.71 -2.38
CA ALA A 176 -3.01 -18.84 -1.21
C ALA A 176 -1.89 -17.81 -1.37
N ALA A 177 -2.14 -16.58 -0.90
CA ALA A 177 -1.07 -15.61 -0.70
C ALA A 177 -0.43 -15.85 0.67
N GLU A 178 0.89 -16.02 0.69
CA GLU A 178 1.67 -16.20 1.91
C GLU A 178 2.46 -14.94 2.25
N VAL A 179 2.50 -14.59 3.53
CA VAL A 179 3.28 -13.47 4.08
C VAL A 179 4.05 -13.96 5.30
N ALA A 180 5.35 -13.78 5.32
CA ALA A 180 6.16 -14.10 6.50
C ALA A 180 5.90 -13.09 7.63
N GLY A 181 5.89 -13.55 8.88
CA GLY A 181 5.78 -12.67 10.06
C GLY A 181 6.87 -11.59 10.07
N SER A 182 8.10 -11.94 9.67
CA SER A 182 9.19 -10.97 9.52
C SER A 182 8.88 -9.84 8.52
N THR A 183 8.18 -10.13 7.42
CA THR A 183 7.73 -9.12 6.45
C THR A 183 6.70 -8.17 7.06
N VAL A 184 5.75 -8.73 7.82
CA VAL A 184 4.77 -7.92 8.56
C VAL A 184 5.48 -6.97 9.52
N LEU A 185 6.35 -7.52 10.38
CA LEU A 185 7.09 -6.72 11.37
C LEU A 185 7.96 -5.64 10.73
N ALA A 186 8.67 -5.94 9.66
CA ALA A 186 9.47 -4.97 8.92
C ALA A 186 8.61 -3.84 8.32
N THR A 187 7.38 -4.14 7.92
CA THR A 187 6.44 -3.13 7.41
C THR A 187 5.97 -2.20 8.51
N LEU A 188 5.60 -2.74 9.68
CA LEU A 188 5.19 -1.94 10.83
C LEU A 188 6.34 -1.08 11.36
N GLN A 189 7.56 -1.63 11.38
CA GLN A 189 8.75 -0.88 11.77
C GLN A 189 8.98 0.32 10.84
N ARG A 190 8.86 0.16 9.53
CA ARG A 190 8.97 1.29 8.57
C ARG A 190 7.93 2.38 8.82
N ASN A 191 6.70 2.00 9.20
CA ASN A 191 5.67 2.98 9.55
C ASN A 191 6.10 3.80 10.78
N GLN A 192 6.61 3.13 11.81
CA GLN A 192 7.08 3.77 13.04
C GLN A 192 8.32 4.64 12.79
N ASP A 193 9.29 4.15 12.01
CA ASP A 193 10.51 4.90 11.63
C ASP A 193 10.17 6.17 10.85
N ALA A 194 9.06 6.18 10.12
CA ALA A 194 8.54 7.35 9.44
C ALA A 194 7.76 8.31 10.36
N GLY A 195 7.69 8.02 11.67
CA GLY A 195 6.98 8.83 12.65
C GLY A 195 5.46 8.60 12.70
N GLU A 196 4.96 7.59 12.01
CA GLU A 196 3.53 7.25 12.04
C GLU A 196 3.15 6.66 13.40
N THR A 197 1.96 6.99 13.86
CA THR A 197 1.48 6.62 15.20
C THR A 197 0.07 6.02 15.15
N GLY A 198 -0.39 5.49 16.28
CA GLY A 198 -1.74 4.94 16.40
C GLY A 198 -1.91 3.58 15.72
N SER A 199 -3.16 3.14 15.58
CA SER A 199 -3.50 1.81 15.07
C SER A 199 -3.09 1.61 13.62
N ALA A 200 -3.08 2.66 12.80
CA ALA A 200 -2.68 2.57 11.40
C ALA A 200 -1.21 2.15 11.25
N ALA A 201 -0.31 2.69 12.10
CA ALA A 201 1.10 2.33 12.11
C ALA A 201 1.35 0.85 12.47
N HIS A 202 0.43 0.26 13.23
CA HIS A 202 0.47 -1.14 13.69
C HIS A 202 -0.43 -2.07 12.86
N THR A 203 -1.02 -1.60 11.76
CA THR A 203 -1.90 -2.41 10.91
C THR A 203 -1.19 -2.81 9.61
N TYR A 204 -1.08 -4.11 9.40
CA TYR A 204 -0.63 -4.69 8.13
C TYR A 204 -1.85 -5.05 7.26
N TRP A 205 -1.91 -4.54 6.04
CA TRP A 205 -2.96 -4.90 5.10
C TRP A 205 -2.56 -6.11 4.27
N MET A 206 -3.24 -7.23 4.53
CA MET A 206 -2.98 -8.49 3.82
C MET A 206 -3.20 -8.35 2.31
N PRO A 207 -2.60 -9.19 1.47
CA PRO A 207 -2.95 -9.26 0.05
C PRO A 207 -4.47 -9.45 -0.13
N GLY A 208 -5.03 -8.79 -1.15
CA GLY A 208 -6.45 -8.93 -1.48
C GLY A 208 -6.77 -10.33 -2.04
N VAL A 209 -7.96 -10.83 -1.74
CA VAL A 209 -8.52 -12.08 -2.26
C VAL A 209 -9.80 -11.76 -3.00
N ASP A 210 -9.89 -12.14 -4.28
CA ASP A 210 -11.07 -11.91 -5.12
C ASP A 210 -12.14 -12.96 -4.83
N SER A 211 -12.90 -12.72 -3.78
CA SER A 211 -14.02 -13.53 -3.32
C SER A 211 -14.85 -12.74 -2.32
N ASP A 212 -16.09 -13.15 -2.09
CA ASP A 212 -16.94 -12.65 -1.03
C ASP A 212 -16.61 -13.25 0.36
N GLU A 213 -15.61 -14.15 0.40
CA GLU A 213 -15.05 -14.72 1.62
C GLU A 213 -13.53 -14.83 1.54
N VAL A 214 -12.87 -14.71 2.69
CA VAL A 214 -11.43 -14.89 2.84
C VAL A 214 -11.11 -15.62 4.13
N THR A 215 -10.24 -16.60 4.06
CA THR A 215 -9.67 -17.26 5.24
C THR A 215 -8.29 -16.68 5.52
N LEU A 216 -8.10 -16.19 6.75
CA LEU A 216 -6.79 -15.89 7.32
C LEU A 216 -6.33 -17.08 8.13
N GLU A 217 -5.19 -17.64 7.78
CA GLU A 217 -4.52 -18.73 8.48
C GLU A 217 -3.21 -18.22 9.08
N VAL A 218 -2.95 -18.55 10.33
CA VAL A 218 -1.71 -18.26 11.03
C VAL A 218 -1.03 -19.57 11.38
N LEU A 219 0.13 -19.81 10.81
CA LEU A 219 0.97 -20.99 11.04
C LEU A 219 2.18 -20.60 11.89
N LEU A 220 2.39 -21.30 12.99
CA LEU A 220 3.54 -21.17 13.86
C LEU A 220 4.48 -22.34 13.71
N PRO A 221 5.79 -22.13 13.63
CA PRO A 221 6.76 -23.22 13.65
C PRO A 221 6.79 -23.94 14.98
N ALA A 222 7.35 -25.13 15.00
CA ALA A 222 7.56 -25.91 16.23
C ALA A 222 8.32 -25.08 17.27
N GLY A 223 7.91 -25.21 18.53
CA GLY A 223 8.52 -24.48 19.66
C GLY A 223 8.02 -23.03 19.84
N THR A 224 7.12 -22.54 18.98
CA THR A 224 6.51 -21.21 19.16
C THR A 224 5.14 -21.36 19.83
N ALA A 225 4.92 -20.58 20.89
CA ALA A 225 3.66 -20.67 21.63
C ALA A 225 2.54 -19.84 20.96
N PRO A 226 1.30 -20.35 20.90
CA PRO A 226 0.14 -19.57 20.45
C PRO A 226 -0.08 -18.24 21.20
N ALA A 227 0.34 -18.17 22.45
CA ALA A 227 0.24 -16.95 23.26
C ALA A 227 1.15 -15.80 22.79
N ASP A 228 2.16 -16.11 21.96
CA ASP A 228 3.05 -15.10 21.36
C ASP A 228 2.38 -14.37 20.19
N VAL A 229 1.20 -14.85 19.74
CA VAL A 229 0.41 -14.19 18.69
C VAL A 229 -0.64 -13.28 19.32
N ARG A 230 -0.43 -11.98 19.19
CA ARG A 230 -1.35 -10.95 19.67
C ARG A 230 -1.75 -10.06 18.51
N VAL A 231 -2.77 -10.51 17.81
CA VAL A 231 -3.28 -9.85 16.60
C VAL A 231 -4.78 -9.64 16.68
N ALA A 232 -5.27 -8.66 15.92
CA ALA A 232 -6.70 -8.43 15.72
C ALA A 232 -6.99 -8.18 14.23
N VAL A 233 -8.23 -8.38 13.82
CA VAL A 233 -8.73 -7.97 12.50
C VAL A 233 -9.91 -7.02 12.74
N PRO A 234 -9.65 -5.75 13.13
CA PRO A 234 -10.71 -4.81 13.48
C PRO A 234 -11.53 -4.37 12.28
N SER A 235 -10.95 -4.46 11.08
CA SER A 235 -11.62 -4.03 9.85
C SER A 235 -11.13 -4.82 8.64
N LEU A 236 -11.97 -4.81 7.61
CA LEU A 236 -11.63 -5.27 6.27
C LEU A 236 -12.07 -4.24 5.24
N SER A 237 -11.43 -4.25 4.07
CA SER A 237 -11.93 -3.55 2.89
C SER A 237 -12.77 -4.51 2.07
N HIS A 238 -14.06 -4.19 1.93
CA HIS A 238 -15.00 -4.86 1.05
C HIS A 238 -14.87 -4.24 -0.33
N LEU A 239 -14.31 -4.97 -1.28
CA LEU A 239 -14.08 -4.51 -2.64
C LEU A 239 -15.39 -4.68 -3.44
N VAL A 240 -15.81 -3.61 -4.08
CA VAL A 240 -16.97 -3.59 -5.00
C VAL A 240 -16.55 -3.90 -6.43
N GLU A 241 -15.24 -4.00 -6.67
CA GLU A 241 -14.62 -4.38 -7.92
C GLU A 241 -13.50 -5.39 -7.67
N SER A 242 -13.31 -6.36 -8.57
CA SER A 242 -12.17 -7.26 -8.53
C SER A 242 -10.88 -6.47 -8.79
N VAL A 243 -9.86 -6.72 -8.00
CA VAL A 243 -8.53 -6.11 -8.18
C VAL A 243 -7.67 -6.93 -9.13
N ARG A 244 -7.95 -8.22 -9.20
CA ARG A 244 -7.31 -9.16 -10.10
C ARG A 244 -8.22 -9.43 -11.27
N ALA A 245 -7.62 -9.60 -12.38
CA ALA A 245 -8.25 -10.27 -13.48
C ALA A 245 -7.87 -11.75 -13.34
N ASP A 246 -8.68 -12.54 -12.68
CA ASP A 246 -8.50 -13.98 -12.70
C ASP A 246 -8.98 -14.55 -14.04
N GLU A 247 -8.30 -15.62 -14.47
CA GLU A 247 -8.59 -16.32 -15.70
C GLU A 247 -10.09 -16.69 -15.75
N GLY A 248 -10.84 -16.07 -16.64
CA GLY A 248 -12.24 -16.38 -16.92
C GLY A 248 -13.29 -15.46 -16.31
N ALA A 249 -12.97 -14.53 -15.42
CA ALA A 249 -13.91 -13.49 -15.03
C ALA A 249 -13.97 -12.43 -16.14
N ASN A 250 -15.18 -12.09 -16.61
CA ASN A 250 -15.40 -10.97 -17.49
C ASN A 250 -14.67 -9.75 -16.96
N LEU A 251 -13.57 -9.39 -17.63
CA LEU A 251 -12.76 -8.20 -17.32
C LEU A 251 -13.56 -6.96 -17.74
N LEU A 252 -14.61 -6.67 -16.98
CA LEU A 252 -15.51 -5.54 -17.24
C LEU A 252 -14.81 -4.18 -17.29
N LYS A 253 -13.45 -4.16 -17.15
CA LYS A 253 -12.67 -2.91 -17.02
C LYS A 253 -11.45 -2.77 -17.92
N VAL A 254 -11.05 -3.82 -18.63
CA VAL A 254 -10.20 -3.66 -19.80
C VAL A 254 -11.15 -3.26 -20.93
N GLY A 255 -11.23 -1.97 -21.26
CA GLY A 255 -12.16 -1.43 -22.21
C GLY A 255 -13.24 -0.48 -21.66
N GLU A 256 -13.27 -0.23 -20.35
CA GLU A 256 -14.11 0.82 -19.72
C GLU A 256 -13.46 2.22 -19.77
N SER A 257 -12.43 2.42 -20.56
CA SER A 257 -11.86 3.74 -20.79
C SER A 257 -12.85 4.63 -21.54
N GLY A 258 -12.82 5.94 -21.24
CA GLY A 258 -13.65 6.91 -21.97
C GLY A 258 -13.38 6.85 -23.48
N ALA A 259 -14.34 7.22 -24.29
CA ALA A 259 -14.26 7.17 -25.77
C ALA A 259 -13.08 7.97 -26.36
N CYS A 260 -12.49 8.89 -25.58
CA CYS A 260 -11.33 9.68 -25.98
C CYS A 260 -9.99 9.02 -25.61
N GLN A 261 -9.99 7.89 -24.89
CA GLN A 261 -8.78 7.18 -24.48
C GLN A 261 -8.46 6.09 -25.49
N VAL A 262 -7.21 6.04 -25.90
CA VAL A 262 -6.70 5.04 -26.83
C VAL A 262 -6.03 3.93 -26.04
N ASP A 263 -6.40 2.67 -26.33
CA ASP A 263 -5.72 1.51 -25.76
C ASP A 263 -4.23 1.52 -26.18
N VAL A 264 -3.34 1.49 -25.22
CA VAL A 264 -1.89 1.53 -25.43
C VAL A 264 -1.40 0.40 -26.35
N THR A 265 -2.08 -0.73 -26.39
CA THR A 265 -1.73 -1.86 -27.28
C THR A 265 -2.06 -1.60 -28.75
N CYS A 266 -2.78 -0.52 -29.04
CA CYS A 266 -3.02 -0.07 -30.41
C CYS A 266 -1.83 0.70 -31.02
N SER A 267 -0.84 1.09 -30.20
CA SER A 267 0.35 1.81 -30.66
C SER A 267 1.63 1.10 -30.20
N ALA A 268 2.38 0.56 -31.16
CA ALA A 268 3.68 -0.05 -30.88
C ALA A 268 4.73 0.99 -30.39
N THR A 269 4.54 2.26 -30.74
CA THR A 269 5.47 3.36 -30.40
C THR A 269 5.69 3.52 -28.91
N TYR A 270 4.66 3.32 -28.09
CA TYR A 270 4.71 3.55 -26.65
C TYR A 270 4.78 2.24 -25.84
N SER A 271 5.12 1.12 -26.46
CA SER A 271 5.13 -0.17 -25.78
C SER A 271 6.21 -0.26 -24.71
N ALA A 272 7.38 0.34 -24.92
CA ALA A 272 8.48 0.37 -23.96
C ALA A 272 8.11 1.24 -22.75
N GLU A 273 7.62 2.45 -22.97
CA GLU A 273 7.22 3.39 -21.92
C GLU A 273 6.06 2.83 -21.09
N SER A 274 5.12 2.13 -21.72
CA SER A 274 4.01 1.49 -21.02
C SER A 274 4.45 0.42 -20.00
N ASN A 275 5.65 -0.15 -20.18
CA ASN A 275 6.23 -1.11 -19.24
C ASN A 275 6.75 -0.46 -17.95
N ALA A 276 6.90 0.87 -17.91
CA ALA A 276 7.24 1.60 -16.70
C ALA A 276 6.03 1.94 -15.84
N VAL A 277 4.82 1.81 -16.39
CA VAL A 277 3.57 2.24 -15.74
C VAL A 277 2.90 1.07 -15.04
N ALA A 278 2.45 1.31 -13.80
CA ALA A 278 1.69 0.34 -13.02
C ALA A 278 0.38 0.94 -12.52
N LYS A 279 -0.69 0.12 -12.57
CA LYS A 279 -1.92 0.37 -11.82
C LYS A 279 -1.61 0.18 -10.34
N MET A 280 -2.02 1.11 -9.51
CA MET A 280 -1.87 1.10 -8.06
C MET A 280 -3.16 0.68 -7.39
N VAL A 281 -3.06 -0.17 -6.38
CA VAL A 281 -4.14 -0.47 -5.43
C VAL A 281 -3.60 -0.26 -4.03
N PHE A 282 -4.25 0.57 -3.24
CA PHE A 282 -3.80 0.86 -1.88
C PHE A 282 -4.99 1.04 -0.94
N VAL A 283 -4.72 1.03 0.35
CA VAL A 283 -5.74 1.22 1.39
C VAL A 283 -5.43 2.49 2.17
N ASP A 284 -6.44 3.32 2.33
CA ASP A 284 -6.46 4.44 3.24
C ASP A 284 -7.72 4.39 4.10
N ALA A 285 -7.57 4.55 5.41
CA ALA A 285 -8.66 4.47 6.40
C ALA A 285 -9.61 3.27 6.17
N GLY A 286 -9.05 2.10 5.79
CA GLY A 286 -9.81 0.87 5.53
C GLY A 286 -10.53 0.80 4.18
N ARG A 287 -10.47 1.85 3.37
CA ARG A 287 -11.04 1.89 2.01
C ARG A 287 -9.96 1.58 1.00
N SER A 288 -10.33 0.89 -0.08
CA SER A 288 -9.39 0.62 -1.18
C SER A 288 -9.59 1.58 -2.34
N TYR A 289 -8.49 1.98 -2.95
CA TYR A 289 -8.45 2.98 -4.01
C TYR A 289 -7.56 2.54 -5.18
N LEU A 290 -7.81 3.13 -6.35
CA LEU A 290 -7.00 3.00 -7.55
C LEU A 290 -6.31 4.30 -7.88
N CYS A 291 -5.06 4.20 -8.31
CA CYS A 291 -4.28 5.26 -8.94
C CYS A 291 -3.33 4.64 -9.98
N THR A 292 -2.48 5.47 -10.54
CA THR A 292 -1.41 5.07 -11.46
C THR A 292 -0.09 5.65 -10.98
N GLY A 293 1.00 4.92 -11.20
CA GLY A 293 2.34 5.43 -10.94
C GLY A 293 3.34 4.89 -11.96
N THR A 294 4.52 5.47 -11.95
CA THR A 294 5.58 5.20 -12.92
C THR A 294 6.88 4.82 -12.21
N LEU A 295 7.50 3.74 -12.65
CA LEU A 295 8.84 3.34 -12.21
C LEU A 295 9.88 4.25 -12.86
N MET A 296 10.73 4.85 -12.04
CA MET A 296 11.68 5.88 -12.47
C MET A 296 13.11 5.36 -12.42
N ASN A 297 13.89 5.66 -13.46
CA ASN A 297 15.33 5.43 -13.47
C ASN A 297 16.04 6.47 -12.59
N ASP A 298 17.22 6.13 -12.09
CA ASP A 298 18.11 7.08 -11.43
C ASP A 298 19.33 7.42 -12.30
N ALA A 299 20.08 8.43 -11.89
CA ALA A 299 21.20 8.94 -12.68
C ALA A 299 22.33 7.91 -12.91
N THR A 300 22.36 6.83 -12.13
CA THR A 300 23.38 5.78 -12.21
C THR A 300 22.86 4.48 -12.79
N SER A 301 21.57 4.43 -13.18
CA SER A 301 20.87 3.22 -13.60
C SER A 301 21.05 2.06 -12.60
N SER A 302 20.92 2.38 -11.31
CA SER A 302 21.20 1.43 -10.22
C SER A 302 20.20 0.26 -10.15
N GLY A 303 19.04 0.36 -10.82
CA GLY A 303 17.93 -0.56 -10.71
C GLY A 303 17.17 -0.41 -9.39
N THR A 304 17.42 0.64 -8.61
CA THR A 304 16.61 0.96 -7.44
C THR A 304 15.17 1.29 -7.88
N PRO A 305 14.15 0.61 -7.34
CA PRO A 305 12.79 0.73 -7.84
C PRO A 305 12.10 2.00 -7.31
N TYR A 306 12.58 3.16 -7.73
CA TYR A 306 11.91 4.42 -7.47
C TYR A 306 10.58 4.48 -8.20
N PHE A 307 9.56 5.01 -7.54
CA PHE A 307 8.20 5.00 -8.04
C PHE A 307 7.51 6.34 -7.78
N LEU A 308 7.09 6.98 -8.84
CA LEU A 308 6.47 8.31 -8.81
C LEU A 308 4.95 8.19 -8.99
N SER A 309 4.21 8.89 -8.15
CA SER A 309 2.77 9.05 -8.24
C SER A 309 2.35 10.41 -7.66
N ALA A 310 1.08 10.60 -7.35
CA ALA A 310 0.53 11.83 -6.82
C ALA A 310 0.33 11.77 -5.30
N ASN A 311 0.46 12.90 -4.63
CA ASN A 311 0.20 13.04 -3.19
C ASN A 311 -1.27 12.74 -2.85
N HIS A 312 -2.22 13.13 -3.71
CA HIS A 312 -3.62 12.82 -3.48
C HIS A 312 -3.92 11.31 -3.52
N CYS A 313 -3.01 10.47 -4.05
CA CYS A 313 -3.07 9.02 -3.96
C CYS A 313 -2.41 8.52 -2.69
N ILE A 314 -1.15 8.88 -2.43
CA ILE A 314 -0.36 8.41 -1.30
C ILE A 314 0.32 9.60 -0.62
N ALA A 315 -0.17 9.97 0.57
CA ALA A 315 0.36 11.10 1.34
C ALA A 315 1.10 10.69 2.62
N SER A 316 1.03 9.42 3.04
CA SER A 316 1.61 8.92 4.29
C SER A 316 2.31 7.58 4.10
N GLN A 317 3.24 7.26 5.03
CA GLN A 317 3.95 5.98 5.01
C GLN A 317 2.98 4.82 5.26
N THR A 318 2.00 4.97 6.15
CA THR A 318 1.01 3.93 6.41
C THR A 318 0.23 3.54 5.17
N VAL A 319 -0.14 4.51 4.32
CA VAL A 319 -0.80 4.27 3.03
C VAL A 319 0.18 3.64 2.04
N ALA A 320 1.42 4.16 1.92
CA ALA A 320 2.46 3.61 1.04
C ALA A 320 2.77 2.13 1.35
N SER A 321 2.74 1.76 2.63
CA SER A 321 2.96 0.37 3.08
C SER A 321 1.87 -0.60 2.61
N THR A 322 0.70 -0.10 2.21
CA THR A 322 -0.40 -0.94 1.70
C THR A 322 -0.34 -1.13 0.19
N LEU A 323 0.55 -0.45 -0.51
CA LEU A 323 0.59 -0.41 -1.98
C LEU A 323 0.76 -1.82 -2.57
N THR A 324 -0.10 -2.12 -3.53
CA THR A 324 0.03 -3.24 -4.47
C THR A 324 0.09 -2.66 -5.86
N THR A 325 1.08 -3.06 -6.67
CA THR A 325 1.24 -2.59 -8.05
C THR A 325 0.93 -3.70 -9.04
N HIS A 326 0.19 -3.34 -10.11
CA HIS A 326 -0.17 -4.26 -11.17
C HIS A 326 0.56 -3.82 -12.45
N TRP A 327 1.47 -4.66 -12.90
CA TRP A 327 2.35 -4.45 -14.05
C TRP A 327 1.78 -5.12 -15.29
N PHE A 328 2.07 -4.57 -16.47
CA PHE A 328 1.55 -5.05 -17.76
C PHE A 328 0.03 -5.22 -17.76
N TYR A 329 -0.66 -4.41 -16.96
CA TYR A 329 -2.11 -4.38 -16.83
C TYR A 329 -2.69 -3.62 -18.01
N ARG A 330 -2.78 -4.29 -19.13
CA ARG A 330 -3.25 -3.77 -20.42
C ARG A 330 -3.99 -4.86 -21.20
N ALA A 331 -4.68 -4.50 -22.28
CA ALA A 331 -5.28 -5.48 -23.15
C ALA A 331 -4.22 -6.42 -23.78
N SER A 332 -4.59 -7.65 -24.10
CA SER A 332 -3.70 -8.62 -24.77
C SER A 332 -3.42 -8.26 -26.23
N ALA A 333 -4.33 -7.52 -26.86
CA ALA A 333 -4.22 -6.94 -28.19
C ALA A 333 -5.10 -5.68 -28.25
N CYS A 334 -4.88 -4.83 -29.25
CA CYS A 334 -5.64 -3.60 -29.48
C CYS A 334 -7.15 -3.85 -29.38
N ASN A 335 -7.80 -3.16 -28.42
CA ASN A 335 -9.24 -3.23 -28.15
C ASN A 335 -9.79 -4.65 -27.87
N SER A 336 -8.95 -5.59 -27.40
CA SER A 336 -9.40 -6.98 -27.21
C SER A 336 -10.28 -7.18 -25.98
N ASN A 337 -10.34 -6.23 -25.05
CA ASN A 337 -10.99 -6.36 -23.74
C ASN A 337 -10.55 -7.57 -22.91
N THR A 338 -9.45 -8.21 -23.28
CA THR A 338 -8.86 -9.36 -22.61
C THR A 338 -7.56 -8.92 -21.96
N LEU A 339 -7.35 -9.26 -20.66
CA LEU A 339 -6.12 -8.91 -19.97
C LEU A 339 -4.91 -9.62 -20.59
N SER A 340 -3.81 -8.90 -20.68
CA SER A 340 -2.52 -9.48 -21.07
C SER A 340 -2.14 -10.66 -20.16
N PRO A 341 -1.74 -11.81 -20.71
CA PRO A 341 -1.22 -12.94 -19.92
C PRO A 341 0.11 -12.59 -19.22
N GLN A 342 0.73 -11.49 -19.60
CA GLN A 342 1.93 -10.96 -18.93
C GLN A 342 1.59 -10.15 -17.67
N ALA A 343 0.33 -9.85 -17.41
CA ALA A 343 -0.06 -9.08 -16.23
C ALA A 343 0.48 -9.70 -14.95
N ARG A 344 1.05 -8.87 -14.10
CA ARG A 344 1.70 -9.29 -12.84
C ARG A 344 1.27 -8.38 -11.70
N VAL A 345 1.09 -8.98 -10.52
CA VAL A 345 0.77 -8.26 -9.28
C VAL A 345 1.99 -8.30 -8.36
N LEU A 346 2.42 -7.19 -7.84
CA LEU A 346 3.51 -7.06 -6.88
C LEU A 346 2.95 -6.51 -5.56
N ASN A 347 2.98 -7.33 -4.52
CA ASN A 347 2.71 -6.92 -3.15
C ASN A 347 4.01 -6.50 -2.45
N GLY A 348 3.93 -5.84 -1.32
CA GLY A 348 5.10 -5.49 -0.51
C GLY A 348 5.12 -4.04 -0.07
N GLY A 349 4.23 -3.22 -0.61
CA GLY A 349 4.18 -1.80 -0.29
C GLY A 349 5.38 -1.02 -0.82
N ALA A 350 5.47 0.21 -0.36
CA ALA A 350 6.57 1.11 -0.68
C ALA A 350 7.05 1.84 0.58
N THR A 351 8.27 2.35 0.51
CA THR A 351 8.80 3.35 1.43
C THR A 351 8.54 4.72 0.82
N LEU A 352 7.81 5.57 1.53
CA LEU A 352 7.56 6.95 1.13
C LEU A 352 8.82 7.77 1.36
N LEU A 353 9.39 8.32 0.30
CA LEU A 353 10.61 9.13 0.35
C LEU A 353 10.30 10.63 0.39
N TYR A 354 9.23 11.03 -0.30
CA TYR A 354 8.78 12.42 -0.35
C TYR A 354 7.30 12.47 -0.70
N ALA A 355 6.58 13.38 -0.05
CA ALA A 355 5.20 13.70 -0.39
C ALA A 355 4.98 15.22 -0.26
N SER A 356 4.27 15.82 -1.21
CA SER A 356 3.97 17.24 -1.20
C SER A 356 2.59 17.53 -1.79
N ALA A 357 1.72 18.05 -0.97
CA ALA A 357 0.40 18.50 -1.42
C ALA A 357 0.49 19.75 -2.34
N LEU A 358 1.55 20.55 -2.21
CA LEU A 358 1.74 21.76 -3.03
C LEU A 358 2.00 21.41 -4.51
N THR A 359 2.78 20.36 -4.75
CA THR A 359 3.13 19.90 -6.10
C THR A 359 2.37 18.63 -6.50
N ASP A 360 1.47 18.17 -5.63
CA ASP A 360 0.74 16.91 -5.76
C ASP A 360 1.65 15.73 -6.11
N THR A 361 2.79 15.62 -5.45
CA THR A 361 3.82 14.62 -5.73
C THR A 361 3.93 13.61 -4.60
N ALA A 362 3.97 12.31 -4.93
CA ALA A 362 4.42 11.24 -4.04
C ALA A 362 5.58 10.49 -4.69
N PHE A 363 6.74 10.51 -4.07
CA PHE A 363 7.93 9.79 -4.52
C PHE A 363 8.27 8.70 -3.52
N MET A 364 8.37 7.48 -4.00
CA MET A 364 8.48 6.27 -3.21
C MET A 364 9.61 5.38 -3.72
N ARG A 365 9.96 4.39 -2.91
CA ARG A 365 10.75 3.23 -3.35
C ARG A 365 9.93 1.98 -3.06
N LEU A 366 9.66 1.17 -4.07
CA LEU A 366 9.00 -0.13 -3.88
C LEU A 366 9.86 -1.03 -2.97
N ASN A 367 9.22 -1.75 -2.06
CA ASN A 367 9.94 -2.64 -1.13
C ASN A 367 10.23 -4.02 -1.73
N ALA A 368 9.60 -4.33 -2.86
CA ALA A 368 9.80 -5.58 -3.60
C ALA A 368 10.35 -5.25 -5.00
N THR A 369 11.12 -6.18 -5.56
CA THR A 369 11.70 -6.06 -6.89
C THR A 369 10.60 -6.13 -7.95
N PRO A 370 10.50 -5.15 -8.87
CA PRO A 370 9.58 -5.20 -9.99
C PRO A 370 9.77 -6.44 -10.86
N PRO A 371 8.74 -6.90 -11.57
CA PRO A 371 8.85 -8.08 -12.43
C PRO A 371 9.81 -7.85 -13.61
N ALA A 372 10.37 -8.91 -14.15
CA ALA A 372 11.21 -8.85 -15.34
C ALA A 372 10.42 -8.26 -16.52
N GLY A 373 11.08 -7.46 -17.33
CA GLY A 373 10.51 -6.81 -18.51
C GLY A 373 9.85 -5.45 -18.26
N VAL A 374 9.83 -4.95 -17.00
CA VAL A 374 9.47 -3.55 -16.76
C VAL A 374 10.51 -2.62 -17.33
N ALA A 375 10.11 -1.39 -17.60
CA ALA A 375 11.03 -0.31 -17.93
C ALA A 375 11.15 0.65 -16.74
N TYR A 376 12.33 1.22 -16.57
CA TYR A 376 12.57 2.36 -15.69
C TYR A 376 12.52 3.61 -16.57
N ALA A 377 11.53 4.47 -16.35
CA ALA A 377 11.31 5.67 -17.15
C ALA A 377 12.44 6.67 -16.92
N GLY A 378 12.96 7.22 -17.99
CA GLY A 378 13.86 8.36 -17.96
C GLY A 378 13.15 9.65 -17.54
N TRP A 379 13.94 10.66 -17.23
CA TRP A 379 13.44 11.97 -16.83
C TRP A 379 14.44 13.09 -17.21
N SER A 380 13.95 14.31 -17.24
CA SER A 380 14.76 15.49 -17.47
C SER A 380 14.44 16.56 -16.42
N ALA A 381 15.50 17.14 -15.86
CA ALA A 381 15.38 18.31 -14.99
C ALA A 381 15.44 19.63 -15.77
N SER A 382 15.63 19.59 -17.09
CA SER A 382 15.62 20.79 -17.93
C SER A 382 14.23 21.42 -17.97
N LEU A 383 14.18 22.73 -18.00
CA LEU A 383 12.91 23.44 -18.23
C LEU A 383 12.36 23.07 -19.62
N PRO A 384 11.07 22.75 -19.72
CA PRO A 384 10.45 22.48 -21.01
C PRO A 384 10.51 23.75 -21.89
N THR A 385 10.84 23.59 -23.15
CA THR A 385 10.69 24.66 -24.14
C THR A 385 9.23 24.85 -24.47
N VAL A 386 8.79 26.13 -24.44
CA VAL A 386 7.41 26.47 -24.83
C VAL A 386 7.21 26.09 -26.29
N GLY A 387 6.27 25.20 -26.58
CA GLY A 387 5.95 24.74 -27.93
C GLY A 387 6.72 23.47 -28.40
N GLY A 388 7.43 22.78 -27.47
CA GLY A 388 8.06 21.46 -27.74
C GLY A 388 7.10 20.32 -27.58
#